data_47c38b8c58663feb324a015a0ac4ab87
#
_entry.id   47c38b8c58663feb324a015a0ac4ab87
#
_cell.length_a   1.000
_cell.length_b   1.000
_cell.length_c   1.000
_cell.angle_alpha   90.00
_cell.angle_beta   90.00
_cell.angle_gamma   90.00
#
_symmetry.space_group_name_H-M   'P 1'
#
loop_
_entity.id
_entity.type
_entity.pdbx_description
1 polymer ?
#
loop_
_entity_poly.entity_id
_entity_poly.type
_entity_poly.pdbx_seq_one_letter_code
_entity_poly.pdbx_strand_id
1 'polypeptide(L)'
;MNRAIISQRITSILAEIERLNNALYAMNTTDIQRYPDNYEVLSTDAALRAERITCRLRHLIYATTSIKKEEYLRSAETMQGIEISENDGILEIKLPCLLPKRRQRQSTEFLLDPFTSALSDYAAHHTMPQFQHCVVCFSHIYAQELPERRIRDYDNLELKQFLDVAASFILTDDNGLLCDAYNTTELGEEDCTRLFLMDSTQFPDWLAERQNSVKTISDF
;
A
#
# COMPACT_ATOMS: atom_id res chain seq x y z
N MET A 1 33.18 -8.37 -3.42
CA MET A 1 32.21 -9.33 -2.86
C MET A 1 32.41 -10.71 -3.46
N ASN A 2 32.27 -11.78 -2.67
CA ASN A 2 32.54 -13.15 -3.14
C ASN A 2 31.42 -13.63 -4.09
N ARG A 3 31.77 -13.98 -5.34
CA ARG A 3 30.86 -14.48 -6.39
C ARG A 3 30.01 -15.68 -5.90
N ALA A 4 30.58 -16.55 -5.07
CA ALA A 4 29.87 -17.70 -4.51
C ALA A 4 28.69 -17.30 -3.63
N ILE A 5 28.85 -16.26 -2.81
CA ILE A 5 27.78 -15.75 -1.95
C ILE A 5 26.66 -15.14 -2.78
N ILE A 6 26.99 -14.38 -3.84
CA ILE A 6 25.99 -13.82 -4.75
C ILE A 6 25.22 -14.95 -5.43
N SER A 7 25.93 -15.93 -5.98
CA SER A 7 25.33 -17.10 -6.64
C SER A 7 24.38 -17.85 -5.70
N GLN A 8 24.76 -18.06 -4.45
CA GLN A 8 23.92 -18.71 -3.45
C GLN A 8 22.63 -17.91 -3.16
N ARG A 9 22.73 -16.57 -3.06
CA ARG A 9 21.57 -15.71 -2.87
C ARG A 9 20.62 -15.78 -4.06
N ILE A 10 21.16 -15.71 -5.29
CA ILE A 10 20.38 -15.84 -6.53
C ILE A 10 19.68 -17.19 -6.58
N THR A 11 20.39 -18.30 -6.30
CA THR A 11 19.79 -19.64 -6.26
C THR A 11 18.65 -19.74 -5.25
N SER A 12 18.81 -19.10 -4.08
CA SER A 12 17.73 -19.05 -3.08
C SER A 12 16.50 -18.24 -3.56
N ILE A 13 16.71 -17.17 -4.34
CA ILE A 13 15.62 -16.39 -4.95
C ILE A 13 14.93 -17.22 -6.03
N LEU A 14 15.69 -17.91 -6.88
CA LEU A 14 15.13 -18.79 -7.92
C LEU A 14 14.24 -19.88 -7.32
N ALA A 15 14.65 -20.49 -6.19
CA ALA A 15 13.84 -21.47 -5.49
C ALA A 15 12.51 -20.89 -4.94
N GLU A 16 12.50 -19.62 -4.51
CA GLU A 16 11.25 -18.95 -4.11
C GLU A 16 10.36 -18.60 -5.32
N ILE A 17 10.95 -18.22 -6.45
CA ILE A 17 10.20 -17.99 -7.71
C ILE A 17 9.52 -19.27 -8.18
N GLU A 18 10.20 -20.42 -8.11
CA GLU A 18 9.60 -21.71 -8.43
C GLU A 18 8.41 -22.04 -7.54
N ARG A 19 8.52 -21.79 -6.23
CA ARG A 19 7.39 -21.98 -5.29
C ARG A 19 6.25 -21.02 -5.56
N LEU A 20 6.54 -19.75 -5.92
CA LEU A 20 5.53 -18.77 -6.34
C LEU A 20 4.81 -19.26 -7.59
N ASN A 21 5.56 -19.74 -8.59
CA ASN A 21 4.99 -20.27 -9.82
C ASN A 21 4.04 -21.46 -9.54
N ASN A 22 4.44 -22.37 -8.67
CA ASN A 22 3.58 -23.50 -8.26
C ASN A 22 2.31 -23.03 -7.54
N ALA A 23 2.38 -22.01 -6.67
CA ALA A 23 1.22 -21.43 -6.03
C ALA A 23 0.26 -20.79 -7.04
N LEU A 24 0.77 -20.05 -8.02
CA LEU A 24 -0.03 -19.45 -9.09
C LEU A 24 -0.71 -20.50 -9.97
N TYR A 25 -0.03 -21.60 -10.30
CA TYR A 25 -0.65 -22.73 -11.01
C TYR A 25 -1.78 -23.37 -10.19
N ALA A 26 -1.58 -23.57 -8.90
CA ALA A 26 -2.62 -24.09 -8.02
C ALA A 26 -3.83 -23.14 -7.94
N MET A 27 -3.59 -21.83 -7.86
CA MET A 27 -4.67 -20.82 -7.91
C MET A 27 -5.44 -20.88 -9.21
N ASN A 28 -4.73 -20.94 -10.35
CA ASN A 28 -5.35 -20.95 -11.69
C ASN A 28 -6.24 -22.18 -11.92
N THR A 29 -5.98 -23.28 -11.22
CA THR A 29 -6.76 -24.54 -11.31
C THR A 29 -7.80 -24.67 -10.20
N THR A 30 -7.81 -23.81 -9.20
CA THR A 30 -8.77 -23.86 -8.09
C THR A 30 -10.01 -23.08 -8.43
N ASP A 31 -11.17 -23.75 -8.38
CA ASP A 31 -12.47 -23.10 -8.49
C ASP A 31 -12.74 -22.26 -7.25
N ILE A 32 -12.71 -20.93 -7.38
CA ILE A 32 -12.90 -19.98 -6.29
C ILE A 32 -14.31 -20.06 -5.68
N GLN A 33 -15.33 -20.43 -6.46
CA GLN A 33 -16.70 -20.55 -5.95
C GLN A 33 -16.88 -21.82 -5.12
N ARG A 34 -16.24 -22.90 -5.55
CA ARG A 34 -16.34 -24.21 -4.89
C ARG A 34 -15.39 -24.37 -3.70
N TYR A 35 -14.20 -23.76 -3.77
CA TYR A 35 -13.13 -23.89 -2.77
C TYR A 35 -12.57 -22.51 -2.35
N PRO A 36 -13.42 -21.61 -1.80
CA PRO A 36 -13.03 -20.24 -1.49
C PRO A 36 -11.89 -20.15 -0.49
N ASP A 37 -11.93 -20.94 0.59
CA ASP A 37 -10.91 -20.89 1.64
C ASP A 37 -9.54 -21.37 1.15
N ASN A 38 -9.54 -22.41 0.29
CA ASN A 38 -8.30 -22.88 -0.32
C ASN A 38 -7.71 -21.82 -1.27
N TYR A 39 -8.55 -21.16 -2.05
CA TYR A 39 -8.12 -20.06 -2.92
C TYR A 39 -7.55 -18.89 -2.11
N GLU A 40 -8.15 -18.52 -0.98
CA GLU A 40 -7.63 -17.48 -0.08
C GLU A 40 -6.24 -17.83 0.46
N VAL A 41 -6.04 -19.07 0.90
CA VAL A 41 -4.74 -19.54 1.39
C VAL A 41 -3.69 -19.49 0.30
N LEU A 42 -3.99 -19.99 -0.90
CA LEU A 42 -3.07 -20.00 -2.03
C LEU A 42 -2.71 -18.58 -2.50
N SER A 43 -3.71 -17.71 -2.63
CA SER A 43 -3.49 -16.33 -3.07
C SER A 43 -2.66 -15.53 -2.05
N THR A 44 -2.93 -15.73 -0.76
CA THR A 44 -2.16 -15.12 0.31
C THR A 44 -0.70 -15.61 0.29
N ASP A 45 -0.46 -16.92 0.14
CA ASP A 45 0.89 -17.48 0.06
C ASP A 45 1.65 -16.95 -1.16
N ALA A 46 0.99 -16.88 -2.32
CA ALA A 46 1.58 -16.35 -3.54
C ALA A 46 1.99 -14.88 -3.38
N ALA A 47 1.09 -14.03 -2.85
CA ALA A 47 1.36 -12.62 -2.62
C ALA A 47 2.55 -12.42 -1.68
N LEU A 48 2.58 -13.11 -0.54
CA LEU A 48 3.67 -13.01 0.44
C LEU A 48 5.02 -13.49 -0.10
N ARG A 49 5.03 -14.47 -1.01
CA ARG A 49 6.25 -14.90 -1.70
C ARG A 49 6.74 -13.83 -2.65
N ALA A 50 5.86 -13.21 -3.43
CA ALA A 50 6.20 -12.13 -4.35
C ALA A 50 6.83 -10.95 -3.60
N GLU A 51 6.24 -10.51 -2.48
CA GLU A 51 6.79 -9.46 -1.62
C GLU A 51 8.19 -9.83 -1.10
N ARG A 52 8.36 -11.05 -0.61
CA ARG A 52 9.66 -11.56 -0.14
C ARG A 52 10.71 -11.58 -1.24
N ILE A 53 10.34 -12.01 -2.44
CA ILE A 53 11.23 -12.02 -3.62
C ILE A 53 11.65 -10.59 -3.94
N THR A 54 10.70 -9.65 -3.98
CA THR A 54 10.98 -8.23 -4.25
C THR A 54 11.96 -7.64 -3.23
N CYS A 55 11.74 -7.84 -1.93
CA CYS A 55 12.66 -7.36 -0.89
C CYS A 55 14.06 -7.98 -1.03
N ARG A 56 14.16 -9.28 -1.32
CA ARG A 56 15.45 -9.95 -1.52
C ARG A 56 16.21 -9.45 -2.75
N LEU A 57 15.50 -9.18 -3.86
CA LEU A 57 16.10 -8.61 -5.06
C LEU A 57 16.59 -7.19 -4.79
N ARG A 58 15.80 -6.38 -4.08
CA ARG A 58 16.17 -5.04 -3.65
C ARG A 58 17.46 -5.05 -2.81
N HIS A 59 17.52 -5.90 -1.79
CA HIS A 59 18.73 -6.08 -0.98
C HIS A 59 19.93 -6.58 -1.80
N LEU A 60 19.70 -7.43 -2.81
CA LEU A 60 20.77 -7.91 -3.69
C LEU A 60 21.35 -6.75 -4.51
N ILE A 61 20.51 -5.88 -5.08
CA ILE A 61 20.94 -4.70 -5.83
C ILE A 61 21.81 -3.79 -4.95
N TYR A 62 21.36 -3.44 -3.75
CA TYR A 62 22.13 -2.59 -2.83
C TYR A 62 23.47 -3.20 -2.44
N ALA A 63 23.54 -4.52 -2.36
CA ALA A 63 24.77 -5.23 -1.99
C ALA A 63 25.72 -5.47 -3.16
N THR A 64 25.28 -5.37 -4.41
CA THR A 64 26.07 -5.82 -5.58
C THR A 64 26.34 -4.74 -6.62
N THR A 65 25.65 -3.60 -6.53
CA THR A 65 25.77 -2.51 -7.48
C THR A 65 26.14 -1.22 -6.78
N SER A 66 26.45 -0.17 -7.54
CA SER A 66 26.70 1.18 -7.03
C SER A 66 25.44 2.03 -6.95
N ILE A 67 24.28 1.47 -7.30
CA ILE A 67 23.01 2.20 -7.25
C ILE A 67 22.70 2.59 -5.79
N LYS A 68 22.34 3.83 -5.58
CA LYS A 68 21.94 4.30 -4.25
C LYS A 68 20.53 3.84 -3.93
N LYS A 69 20.26 3.63 -2.64
CA LYS A 69 18.94 3.20 -2.17
C LYS A 69 17.84 4.16 -2.64
N GLU A 70 18.09 5.45 -2.53
CA GLU A 70 17.17 6.52 -2.90
C GLU A 70 16.85 6.52 -4.41
N GLU A 71 17.85 6.29 -5.26
CA GLU A 71 17.67 6.21 -6.71
C GLU A 71 16.82 5.00 -7.12
N TYR A 72 17.08 3.84 -6.50
CA TYR A 72 16.28 2.65 -6.72
C TYR A 72 14.83 2.84 -6.25
N LEU A 73 14.61 3.44 -5.06
CA LEU A 73 13.29 3.64 -4.49
C LEU A 73 12.44 4.60 -5.31
N ARG A 74 13.04 5.66 -5.87
CA ARG A 74 12.36 6.57 -6.81
C ARG A 74 11.85 5.83 -8.06
N SER A 75 12.64 4.91 -8.58
CA SER A 75 12.18 4.05 -9.68
C SER A 75 11.08 3.08 -9.24
N ALA A 76 11.16 2.56 -8.01
CA ALA A 76 10.18 1.63 -7.48
C ALA A 76 8.82 2.30 -7.21
N GLU A 77 8.78 3.53 -6.68
CA GLU A 77 7.54 4.28 -6.46
C GLU A 77 6.81 4.56 -7.77
N THR A 78 7.55 4.95 -8.82
CA THR A 78 7.00 5.15 -10.17
C THR A 78 6.44 3.85 -10.74
N MET A 79 7.17 2.74 -10.61
CA MET A 79 6.74 1.43 -11.09
C MET A 79 5.54 0.88 -10.31
N GLN A 80 5.40 1.23 -9.05
CA GLN A 80 4.26 0.86 -8.21
C GLN A 80 3.04 1.76 -8.45
N GLY A 81 3.21 2.92 -9.09
CA GLY A 81 2.12 3.85 -9.34
C GLY A 81 1.64 4.56 -8.07
N ILE A 82 2.57 4.91 -7.16
CA ILE A 82 2.26 5.79 -6.03
C ILE A 82 2.12 7.21 -6.57
N GLU A 83 0.97 7.83 -6.36
CA GLU A 83 0.65 9.17 -6.84
C GLU A 83 0.35 10.07 -5.63
N ILE A 84 0.87 11.29 -5.66
CA ILE A 84 0.62 12.31 -4.61
C ILE A 84 0.16 13.57 -5.31
N SER A 85 -0.95 14.11 -4.86
CA SER A 85 -1.50 15.37 -5.33
C SER A 85 -2.10 16.18 -4.18
N GLU A 86 -2.15 17.48 -4.34
CA GLU A 86 -2.80 18.39 -3.40
C GLU A 86 -3.82 19.22 -4.14
N ASN A 87 -5.06 19.23 -3.64
CA ASN A 87 -6.16 20.03 -4.17
C ASN A 87 -6.90 20.68 -3.02
N ASP A 88 -7.05 22.00 -3.07
CA ASP A 88 -7.79 22.80 -2.09
C ASP A 88 -7.37 22.54 -0.62
N GLY A 89 -6.07 22.32 -0.38
CA GLY A 89 -5.53 22.06 0.94
C GLY A 89 -5.71 20.62 1.43
N ILE A 90 -6.21 19.71 0.60
CA ILE A 90 -6.32 18.29 0.86
C ILE A 90 -5.20 17.57 0.13
N LEU A 91 -4.32 16.90 0.87
CA LEU A 91 -3.29 16.04 0.29
C LEU A 91 -3.87 14.65 0.04
N GLU A 92 -3.89 14.24 -1.21
CA GLU A 92 -4.30 12.90 -1.63
C GLU A 92 -3.08 12.06 -2.00
N ILE A 93 -3.01 10.84 -1.47
CA ILE A 93 -1.97 9.86 -1.79
C ILE A 93 -2.65 8.56 -2.24
N LYS A 94 -2.42 8.16 -3.48
CA LYS A 94 -2.88 6.88 -4.01
C LYS A 94 -1.78 5.84 -3.86
N LEU A 95 -2.10 4.74 -3.20
CA LEU A 95 -1.25 3.55 -3.10
C LEU A 95 -1.74 2.48 -4.11
N PRO A 96 -0.83 1.70 -4.69
CA PRO A 96 -1.12 0.79 -5.81
C PRO A 96 -1.92 -0.45 -5.43
N CYS A 97 -2.21 -0.65 -4.15
CA CYS A 97 -2.89 -1.85 -3.65
C CYS A 97 -3.61 -1.58 -2.33
N LEU A 98 -4.42 -2.54 -1.91
CA LEU A 98 -4.97 -2.55 -0.56
C LEU A 98 -3.85 -2.70 0.46
N LEU A 99 -4.00 -2.05 1.62
CA LEU A 99 -3.03 -2.18 2.70
C LEU A 99 -2.87 -3.65 3.12
N PRO A 100 -1.66 -4.08 3.46
CA PRO A 100 -1.40 -5.45 3.90
C PRO A 100 -2.14 -5.75 5.20
N LYS A 101 -2.39 -7.04 5.45
CA LYS A 101 -2.94 -7.49 6.74
C LYS A 101 -1.95 -7.18 7.86
N ARG A 102 -2.46 -6.63 8.96
CA ARG A 102 -1.67 -6.41 10.18
C ARG A 102 -1.22 -7.75 10.76
N ARG A 103 0.07 -8.04 10.70
CA ARG A 103 0.68 -9.23 11.27
C ARG A 103 1.96 -8.86 12.01
N GLN A 104 2.13 -9.37 13.22
CA GLN A 104 3.23 -9.03 14.14
C GLN A 104 4.65 -9.31 13.63
N ARG A 105 4.84 -10.01 12.51
CA ARG A 105 6.17 -10.46 12.03
C ARG A 105 6.36 -10.35 10.51
N GLN A 106 5.54 -9.58 9.81
CA GLN A 106 5.70 -9.39 8.37
C GLN A 106 6.28 -8.02 8.07
N SER A 107 7.28 -7.99 7.21
CA SER A 107 7.84 -6.75 6.68
C SER A 107 6.86 -6.12 5.70
N THR A 108 6.57 -4.85 5.89
CA THR A 108 5.82 -4.01 4.96
C THR A 108 6.75 -3.16 4.09
N GLU A 109 8.06 -3.40 4.15
CA GLU A 109 9.11 -2.63 3.45
C GLU A 109 8.88 -2.51 1.95
N PHE A 110 8.24 -3.52 1.33
CA PHE A 110 7.98 -3.50 -0.10
C PHE A 110 7.11 -2.32 -0.53
N LEU A 111 6.21 -1.84 0.33
CA LEU A 111 5.31 -0.71 0.08
C LEU A 111 5.72 0.54 0.89
N LEU A 112 6.15 0.38 2.15
CA LEU A 112 6.54 1.51 3.01
C LEU A 112 7.80 2.23 2.51
N ASP A 113 8.81 1.50 2.03
CA ASP A 113 10.02 2.13 1.51
C ASP A 113 9.72 3.02 0.28
N PRO A 114 9.00 2.56 -0.77
CA PRO A 114 8.59 3.42 -1.87
C PRO A 114 7.64 4.54 -1.46
N PHE A 115 6.71 4.29 -0.53
CA PHE A 115 5.82 5.32 0.00
C PHE A 115 6.58 6.45 0.71
N THR A 116 7.54 6.10 1.56
CA THR A 116 8.42 7.08 2.21
C THR A 116 9.25 7.87 1.18
N SER A 117 9.75 7.18 0.14
CA SER A 117 10.48 7.82 -0.95
C SER A 117 9.62 8.81 -1.71
N ALA A 118 8.38 8.43 -2.07
CA ALA A 118 7.43 9.28 -2.77
C ALA A 118 7.11 10.56 -1.99
N LEU A 119 6.85 10.44 -0.68
CA LEU A 119 6.64 11.60 0.18
C LEU A 119 7.89 12.50 0.28
N SER A 120 9.07 11.90 0.37
CA SER A 120 10.33 12.66 0.41
C SER A 120 10.58 13.41 -0.91
N ASP A 121 10.31 12.76 -2.04
CA ASP A 121 10.47 13.37 -3.37
C ASP A 121 9.43 14.47 -3.60
N TYR A 122 8.18 14.25 -3.19
CA TYR A 122 7.14 15.27 -3.25
C TYR A 122 7.51 16.50 -2.39
N ALA A 123 7.96 16.28 -1.15
CA ALA A 123 8.39 17.35 -0.23
C ALA A 123 9.60 18.14 -0.74
N ALA A 124 10.46 17.53 -1.55
CA ALA A 124 11.61 18.23 -2.15
C ALA A 124 11.21 19.19 -3.27
N HIS A 125 10.03 18.99 -3.90
CA HIS A 125 9.58 19.75 -5.06
C HIS A 125 8.33 20.61 -4.79
N HIS A 126 7.60 20.36 -3.70
CA HIS A 126 6.36 21.03 -3.33
C HIS A 126 6.40 21.49 -1.87
N THR A 127 5.63 22.51 -1.55
CA THR A 127 5.42 22.92 -0.16
C THR A 127 4.46 21.91 0.47
N MET A 128 4.93 21.19 1.49
CA MET A 128 4.08 20.24 2.23
C MET A 128 3.09 21.00 3.12
N PRO A 129 1.81 20.65 3.10
CA PRO A 129 0.86 21.18 4.07
C PRO A 129 1.29 20.77 5.49
N GLN A 130 1.06 21.67 6.45
CA GLN A 130 1.34 21.43 7.86
C GLN A 130 0.02 21.58 8.63
N PHE A 131 -0.49 20.48 9.18
CA PHE A 131 -1.75 20.49 9.91
C PHE A 131 -1.51 20.51 11.41
N GLN A 132 -2.23 21.38 12.12
CA GLN A 132 -2.27 21.38 13.59
C GLN A 132 -3.32 20.41 14.12
N HIS A 133 -4.46 20.34 13.44
CA HIS A 133 -5.52 19.37 13.67
C HIS A 133 -5.86 18.72 12.34
N CYS A 134 -5.53 17.46 12.20
CA CYS A 134 -5.65 16.72 10.95
C CYS A 134 -6.67 15.60 11.04
N VAL A 135 -7.40 15.37 9.97
CA VAL A 135 -8.09 14.10 9.73
C VAL A 135 -7.34 13.34 8.64
N VAL A 136 -6.93 12.12 8.93
CA VAL A 136 -6.37 11.18 7.97
C VAL A 136 -7.44 10.17 7.61
N CYS A 137 -7.92 10.20 6.38
CA CYS A 137 -8.89 9.25 5.90
C CYS A 137 -8.24 8.19 5.01
N PHE A 138 -8.37 6.92 5.40
CA PHE A 138 -8.00 5.77 4.60
C PHE A 138 -9.23 5.29 3.81
N SER A 139 -9.21 5.45 2.51
CA SER A 139 -10.23 4.96 1.60
C SER A 139 -9.75 3.68 0.93
N HIS A 140 -10.34 2.55 1.31
CA HIS A 140 -10.03 1.23 0.77
C HIS A 140 -10.95 0.95 -0.41
N ILE A 141 -10.40 0.94 -1.61
CA ILE A 141 -11.15 0.70 -2.85
C ILE A 141 -10.93 -0.75 -3.26
N TYR A 142 -12.02 -1.49 -3.41
CA TYR A 142 -12.03 -2.89 -3.83
C TYR A 142 -12.58 -3.00 -5.23
N ALA A 143 -11.89 -3.72 -6.11
CA ALA A 143 -12.37 -3.95 -7.47
C ALA A 143 -13.71 -4.69 -7.45
N GLN A 144 -14.74 -4.09 -8.05
CA GLN A 144 -16.11 -4.60 -8.04
C GLN A 144 -16.30 -5.94 -8.76
N GLU A 145 -15.38 -6.29 -9.66
CA GLU A 145 -15.39 -7.58 -10.37
C GLU A 145 -15.03 -8.77 -9.49
N LEU A 146 -14.47 -8.52 -8.30
CA LEU A 146 -13.99 -9.55 -7.39
C LEU A 146 -14.98 -9.78 -6.24
N PRO A 147 -14.99 -10.97 -5.62
CA PRO A 147 -15.96 -11.30 -4.58
C PRO A 147 -15.91 -10.37 -3.35
N GLU A 148 -17.07 -9.85 -2.92
CA GLU A 148 -17.20 -8.93 -1.76
C GLU A 148 -16.68 -9.52 -0.44
N ARG A 149 -16.73 -10.86 -0.26
CA ARG A 149 -16.20 -11.52 0.95
C ARG A 149 -14.73 -11.26 1.25
N ARG A 150 -13.98 -10.68 0.30
CA ARG A 150 -12.58 -10.28 0.50
C ARG A 150 -12.43 -8.92 1.19
N ILE A 151 -13.53 -8.15 1.32
CA ILE A 151 -13.56 -6.91 2.06
C ILE A 151 -13.22 -7.21 3.51
N ARG A 152 -12.26 -6.48 4.06
CA ARG A 152 -11.66 -6.76 5.37
C ARG A 152 -12.11 -5.74 6.39
N ASP A 153 -12.18 -6.17 7.64
CA ASP A 153 -12.32 -5.28 8.77
C ASP A 153 -11.06 -4.40 8.90
N TYR A 154 -11.22 -3.15 9.28
CA TYR A 154 -10.14 -2.16 9.33
C TYR A 154 -9.05 -2.50 10.37
N ASP A 155 -9.41 -3.18 11.46
CA ASP A 155 -8.47 -3.64 12.50
C ASP A 155 -7.50 -4.73 11.98
N ASN A 156 -7.85 -5.38 10.87
CA ASN A 156 -7.02 -6.35 10.19
C ASN A 156 -6.02 -5.72 9.19
N LEU A 157 -6.10 -4.41 8.95
CA LEU A 157 -5.23 -3.69 8.02
C LEU A 157 -4.07 -3.01 8.76
N GLU A 158 -2.91 -2.94 8.12
CA GLU A 158 -1.74 -2.24 8.66
C GLU A 158 -1.83 -0.74 8.37
N LEU A 159 -2.64 -0.04 9.15
CA LEU A 159 -2.85 1.41 9.02
C LEU A 159 -1.74 2.22 9.72
N LYS A 160 -1.27 1.72 10.88
CA LYS A 160 -0.40 2.50 11.75
C LYS A 160 0.92 2.89 11.09
N GLN A 161 1.61 1.97 10.44
CA GLN A 161 2.90 2.28 9.83
C GLN A 161 2.77 3.32 8.71
N PHE A 162 1.67 3.28 7.94
CA PHE A 162 1.41 4.28 6.90
C PHE A 162 1.04 5.64 7.49
N LEU A 163 0.28 5.65 8.58
CA LEU A 163 -0.03 6.87 9.32
C LEU A 163 1.25 7.49 9.90
N ASP A 164 2.10 6.69 10.58
CA ASP A 164 3.36 7.16 11.18
C ASP A 164 4.29 7.80 10.12
N VAL A 165 4.38 7.18 8.92
CA VAL A 165 5.16 7.73 7.82
C VAL A 165 4.55 9.04 7.32
N ALA A 166 3.26 9.10 7.01
CA ALA A 166 2.60 10.30 6.53
C ALA A 166 2.69 11.44 7.56
N ALA A 167 2.43 11.13 8.83
CA ALA A 167 2.50 12.06 9.95
C ALA A 167 3.88 12.74 10.06
N SER A 168 4.96 12.00 9.83
CA SER A 168 6.32 12.54 9.91
C SER A 168 6.62 13.66 8.90
N PHE A 169 5.82 13.79 7.82
CA PHE A 169 5.97 14.82 6.81
C PHE A 169 5.02 16.02 7.00
N ILE A 170 3.84 15.80 7.58
CA ILE A 170 2.71 16.75 7.48
C ILE A 170 2.03 17.09 8.81
N LEU A 171 2.35 16.38 9.89
CA LEU A 171 1.79 16.65 11.21
C LEU A 171 2.85 17.18 12.17
N THR A 172 2.43 18.02 13.10
CA THR A 172 3.26 18.43 14.23
C THR A 172 3.42 17.27 15.23
N ASP A 173 2.36 16.48 15.40
CA ASP A 173 2.29 15.30 16.27
C ASP A 173 1.11 14.43 15.83
N ASP A 174 1.23 13.10 15.96
CA ASP A 174 0.21 12.10 15.61
C ASP A 174 -0.62 11.65 16.82
N ASN A 175 -0.55 12.38 17.94
CA ASN A 175 -1.37 12.05 19.10
C ASN A 175 -2.86 12.29 18.87
N GLY A 176 -3.72 11.55 19.59
CA GLY A 176 -5.17 11.58 19.39
C GLY A 176 -5.89 12.88 19.74
N LEU A 177 -5.17 13.94 20.15
CA LEU A 177 -5.71 15.29 20.30
C LEU A 177 -5.56 16.12 19.04
N LEU A 178 -4.64 15.72 18.15
CA LEU A 178 -4.23 16.49 16.97
C LEU A 178 -4.49 15.74 15.66
N CYS A 179 -4.69 14.42 15.72
CA CYS A 179 -4.89 13.57 14.56
C CYS A 179 -6.05 12.58 14.77
N ASP A 180 -7.07 12.71 13.95
CA ASP A 180 -8.17 11.75 13.86
C ASP A 180 -7.96 10.83 12.66
N ALA A 181 -8.27 9.52 12.80
CA ALA A 181 -8.21 8.56 11.72
C ALA A 181 -9.63 8.11 11.33
N TYR A 182 -9.94 8.18 10.05
CA TYR A 182 -11.21 7.76 9.50
C TYR A 182 -10.99 6.71 8.41
N ASN A 183 -11.85 5.70 8.36
CA ASN A 183 -11.76 4.62 7.37
C ASN A 183 -13.04 4.53 6.55
N THR A 184 -12.89 4.35 5.25
CA THR A 184 -14.01 4.08 4.34
C THR A 184 -13.69 2.91 3.42
N THR A 185 -14.74 2.29 2.92
CA THR A 185 -14.64 1.22 1.91
C THR A 185 -15.53 1.58 0.72
N GLU A 186 -15.01 1.38 -0.48
CA GLU A 186 -15.72 1.61 -1.74
C GLU A 186 -15.49 0.44 -2.69
N LEU A 187 -16.41 0.28 -3.63
CA LEU A 187 -16.20 -0.58 -4.81
C LEU A 187 -15.76 0.31 -5.98
N GLY A 188 -14.73 -0.12 -6.71
CA GLY A 188 -14.17 0.62 -7.84
C GLY A 188 -13.68 -0.29 -8.96
N GLU A 189 -12.90 0.26 -9.88
CA GLU A 189 -12.38 -0.49 -11.02
C GLU A 189 -11.18 -1.38 -10.64
N GLU A 190 -10.37 -0.93 -9.68
CA GLU A 190 -9.15 -1.61 -9.25
C GLU A 190 -8.99 -1.59 -7.73
N ASP A 191 -8.20 -2.53 -7.20
CA ASP A 191 -7.82 -2.51 -5.80
C ASP A 191 -6.77 -1.44 -5.54
N CYS A 192 -7.10 -0.46 -4.71
CA CYS A 192 -6.13 0.54 -4.25
C CYS A 192 -6.51 1.07 -2.87
N THR A 193 -5.60 1.79 -2.24
CA THR A 193 -5.88 2.57 -1.03
C THR A 193 -5.55 4.02 -1.31
N ARG A 194 -6.45 4.93 -0.98
CA ARG A 194 -6.19 6.36 -1.02
C ARG A 194 -6.15 6.91 0.39
N LEU A 195 -5.15 7.71 0.69
CA LEU A 195 -5.05 8.48 1.92
C LEU A 195 -5.41 9.92 1.58
N PHE A 196 -6.37 10.48 2.32
CA PHE A 196 -6.70 11.90 2.27
C PHE A 196 -6.31 12.52 3.60
N LEU A 197 -5.51 13.57 3.56
CA LEU A 197 -5.02 14.27 4.73
C LEU A 197 -5.46 15.73 4.61
N MET A 198 -6.20 16.19 5.60
CA MET A 198 -6.85 17.50 5.57
C MET A 198 -6.94 18.12 6.96
N ASP A 199 -7.11 19.43 7.00
CA ASP A 199 -7.50 20.09 8.25
C ASP A 199 -8.87 19.58 8.74
N SER A 200 -9.01 19.40 10.04
CA SER A 200 -10.24 18.88 10.63
C SER A 200 -11.51 19.71 10.28
N THR A 201 -11.34 20.99 9.97
CA THR A 201 -12.45 21.86 9.53
C THR A 201 -12.96 21.55 8.12
N GLN A 202 -12.13 20.94 7.27
CA GLN A 202 -12.48 20.56 5.89
C GLN A 202 -13.20 19.19 5.83
N PHE A 203 -12.99 18.35 6.85
CA PHE A 203 -13.50 16.98 6.84
C PHE A 203 -15.03 16.86 6.67
N PRO A 204 -15.89 17.68 7.30
CA PRO A 204 -17.34 17.58 7.11
C PRO A 204 -17.78 17.80 5.66
N ASP A 205 -17.20 18.78 4.98
CA ASP A 205 -17.55 19.10 3.58
C ASP A 205 -17.03 17.99 2.64
N TRP A 206 -15.80 17.55 2.82
CA TRP A 206 -15.23 16.43 2.08
C TRP A 206 -16.09 15.16 2.24
N LEU A 207 -16.54 14.85 3.45
CA LEU A 207 -17.36 13.67 3.73
C LEU A 207 -18.75 13.79 3.05
N ALA A 208 -19.35 14.98 3.06
CA ALA A 208 -20.64 15.22 2.41
C ALA A 208 -20.56 15.05 0.88
N GLU A 209 -19.52 15.58 0.25
CA GLU A 209 -19.28 15.43 -1.19
C GLU A 209 -19.09 13.97 -1.58
N ARG A 210 -18.30 13.23 -0.80
CA ARG A 210 -18.06 11.82 -1.01
C ARG A 210 -19.34 10.97 -0.91
N GLN A 211 -20.19 11.22 0.09
CA GLN A 211 -21.45 10.50 0.24
C GLN A 211 -22.42 10.75 -0.93
N ASN A 212 -22.39 11.92 -1.51
CA ASN A 212 -23.19 12.25 -2.68
C ASN A 212 -22.67 11.53 -3.93
N SER A 213 -21.36 11.39 -4.09
CA SER A 213 -20.73 10.67 -5.20
C SER A 213 -21.06 9.17 -5.16
N VAL A 214 -21.03 8.56 -3.97
CA VAL A 214 -21.36 7.14 -3.78
C VAL A 214 -22.83 6.84 -4.07
N LYS A 215 -23.76 7.73 -3.68
CA LYS A 215 -25.20 7.58 -3.97
C LYS A 215 -25.50 7.60 -5.46
N THR A 216 -24.79 8.43 -6.23
CA THR A 216 -24.99 8.53 -7.68
C THR A 216 -24.57 7.24 -8.41
N ILE A 217 -23.65 6.46 -7.86
CA ILE A 217 -23.19 5.18 -8.43
C ILE A 217 -24.15 4.01 -8.08
N SER A 218 -24.86 4.10 -6.96
CA SER A 218 -25.80 3.04 -6.53
C SER A 218 -27.19 3.12 -7.20
N ASP A 219 -27.49 4.18 -7.95
CA ASP A 219 -28.76 4.39 -8.65
C ASP A 219 -28.70 3.94 -10.14
N PHE A 220 -27.63 3.26 -10.56
CA PHE A 220 -27.45 2.63 -11.86
C PHE A 220 -27.29 1.11 -11.74
#